data_9bd71de184b41da786c5bd603238e212
#
_entry.id   9bd71de184b41da786c5bd603238e212
#
_cell.length_a   1.000
_cell.length_b   1.000
_cell.length_c   1.000
_cell.angle_alpha   90.00
_cell.angle_beta   90.00
_cell.angle_gamma   90.00
#
_symmetry.space_group_name_H-M   'P 1'
#
loop_
_entity.id
_entity.type
_entity.pdbx_description
1 polymer ?
#
loop_
_entity_poly.entity_id
_entity_poly.type
_entity_poly.pdbx_seq_one_letter_code
_entity_poly.pdbx_strand_id
1 'polypeptide(L)'
;MIHISVGVNGIHPFVEHFKFVKQFEDENTIAKQTIPAPAQFLEQMILPFAMENTKKYYEDTEELVQDIANGYKVVIQQLYDAGCRCIQLDDCSWGMLVDEKAPLFFQTDQEGLLKVQELFLRINNLAIEDKPEDLTINTHVCRGNFHSTYASSGAYDAVAKTLFAKENVHAYFLEFDDARSGGFEPLKEVTPDKKVVLGLVTTKSAKLEDKETVIARIKEASQYVPLENLCLSPQCGFASCEIGNKLTEEEQWAKVKLVKEIAEEVWG
;
A
#
# COMPACT_ATOMS: atom_id res chain seq x y z
N MET A 1 5.90 17.23 19.99
CA MET A 1 7.03 16.41 19.49
C MET A 1 6.64 14.94 19.60
N ILE A 2 6.21 14.34 18.47
CA ILE A 2 5.99 12.89 18.44
C ILE A 2 7.35 12.24 18.53
N HIS A 3 7.64 11.58 19.65
CA HIS A 3 8.64 10.54 19.66
C HIS A 3 8.03 9.35 18.92
N ILE A 4 8.17 9.29 17.60
CA ILE A 4 8.10 8.00 16.91
C ILE A 4 9.12 7.17 17.66
N SER A 5 8.67 6.12 18.35
CA SER A 5 9.51 5.35 19.25
C SER A 5 10.65 4.77 18.42
N VAL A 6 11.72 5.53 18.34
CA VAL A 6 13.00 5.04 17.89
C VAL A 6 13.33 3.96 18.92
N GLY A 7 13.45 2.72 18.45
CA GLY A 7 13.72 1.56 19.31
C GLY A 7 14.91 1.77 20.22
N VAL A 8 15.21 0.78 21.03
CA VAL A 8 16.37 0.81 21.94
C VAL A 8 17.62 1.26 21.15
N ASN A 9 18.27 2.33 21.59
CA ASN A 9 19.41 3.01 20.94
C ASN A 9 19.09 3.87 19.69
N GLY A 10 17.85 4.32 19.48
CA GLY A 10 17.52 5.23 18.40
C GLY A 10 17.35 4.58 17.02
N ILE A 11 17.30 3.24 16.94
CA ILE A 11 17.07 2.48 15.69
C ILE A 11 15.65 1.95 15.68
N HIS A 12 14.93 2.19 14.56
CA HIS A 12 13.57 1.70 14.40
C HIS A 12 13.53 0.16 14.28
N PRO A 13 12.56 -0.55 14.91
CA PRO A 13 12.47 -2.01 14.85
C PRO A 13 12.42 -2.60 13.44
N PHE A 14 11.87 -1.88 12.48
CA PHE A 14 11.82 -2.33 11.08
C PHE A 14 13.21 -2.54 10.45
N VAL A 15 14.24 -1.91 10.98
CA VAL A 15 15.62 -2.14 10.53
C VAL A 15 16.07 -3.58 10.81
N GLU A 16 15.73 -4.11 11.99
CA GLU A 16 16.04 -5.51 12.32
C GLU A 16 15.17 -6.50 11.54
N HIS A 17 13.89 -6.16 11.29
CA HIS A 17 13.03 -6.94 10.41
C HIS A 17 13.60 -6.99 8.99
N PHE A 18 14.04 -5.85 8.45
CA PHE A 18 14.67 -5.79 7.13
C PHE A 18 15.95 -6.62 7.07
N LYS A 19 16.85 -6.50 8.06
CA LYS A 19 18.09 -7.30 8.10
C LYS A 19 17.81 -8.81 8.10
N PHE A 20 16.72 -9.24 8.74
CA PHE A 20 16.30 -10.64 8.69
C PHE A 20 15.87 -11.04 7.28
N VAL A 21 15.01 -10.25 6.62
CA VAL A 21 14.53 -10.55 5.27
C VAL A 21 15.67 -10.48 4.25
N LYS A 22 16.60 -9.55 4.43
CA LYS A 22 17.76 -9.36 3.55
C LYS A 22 18.66 -10.61 3.43
N GLN A 23 18.66 -11.49 4.43
CA GLN A 23 19.44 -12.75 4.37
C GLN A 23 18.98 -13.71 3.27
N PHE A 24 17.78 -13.50 2.73
CA PHE A 24 17.19 -14.32 1.67
C PHE A 24 17.30 -13.69 0.27
N GLU A 25 18.00 -12.54 0.14
CA GLU A 25 18.33 -11.98 -1.17
C GLU A 25 19.30 -12.90 -1.93
N ASP A 26 19.11 -12.95 -3.24
CA ASP A 26 20.02 -13.62 -4.17
C ASP A 26 20.20 -12.76 -5.44
N GLU A 27 20.84 -13.32 -6.46
CA GLU A 27 21.11 -12.62 -7.73
C GLU A 27 19.83 -12.23 -8.52
N ASN A 28 18.66 -12.82 -8.18
CA ASN A 28 17.38 -12.63 -8.86
C ASN A 28 16.33 -11.90 -8.00
N THR A 29 16.60 -11.71 -6.71
CA THR A 29 15.64 -11.17 -5.75
C THR A 29 16.25 -10.10 -4.86
N ILE A 30 15.46 -9.09 -4.52
CA ILE A 30 15.81 -8.07 -3.53
C ILE A 30 14.81 -8.07 -2.37
N ALA A 31 15.28 -7.84 -1.17
CA ALA A 31 14.44 -7.69 0.00
C ALA A 31 13.64 -6.39 -0.07
N LYS A 32 12.33 -6.50 0.13
CA LYS A 32 11.41 -5.37 0.24
C LYS A 32 10.95 -5.24 1.70
N GLN A 33 11.09 -4.05 2.28
CA GLN A 33 10.54 -3.74 3.59
C GLN A 33 9.19 -3.06 3.45
N THR A 34 8.17 -3.62 4.07
CA THR A 34 6.84 -2.98 4.19
C THR A 34 6.77 -2.21 5.50
N ILE A 35 6.27 -0.98 5.44
CA ILE A 35 6.00 -0.14 6.60
C ILE A 35 4.60 0.50 6.45
N PRO A 36 3.88 0.81 7.53
CA PRO A 36 2.65 1.59 7.45
C PRO A 36 2.89 2.90 6.72
N ALA A 37 1.93 3.36 5.90
CA ALA A 37 2.06 4.66 5.23
C ALA A 37 1.95 5.83 6.21
N PRO A 38 2.58 6.98 5.92
CA PRO A 38 2.42 8.21 6.70
C PRO A 38 0.96 8.64 6.83
N ALA A 39 0.17 8.53 5.75
CA ALA A 39 -1.26 8.81 5.75
C ALA A 39 -2.03 7.89 6.70
N GLN A 40 -1.70 6.60 6.75
CA GLN A 40 -2.28 5.64 7.68
C GLN A 40 -2.04 6.05 9.15
N PHE A 41 -0.85 6.55 9.46
CA PHE A 41 -0.52 7.02 10.80
C PHE A 41 -1.28 8.31 11.13
N LEU A 42 -1.29 9.28 10.22
CA LEU A 42 -2.03 10.53 10.37
C LEU A 42 -3.53 10.28 10.55
N GLU A 43 -4.13 9.39 9.75
CA GLU A 43 -5.54 9.01 9.84
C GLU A 43 -5.92 8.65 11.28
N GLN A 44 -5.15 7.79 11.94
CA GLN A 44 -5.42 7.37 13.31
C GLN A 44 -5.43 8.53 14.33
N MET A 45 -4.76 9.63 14.02
CA MET A 45 -4.68 10.81 14.88
C MET A 45 -5.77 11.86 14.59
N ILE A 46 -6.25 11.94 13.35
CA ILE A 46 -7.22 12.96 12.94
C ILE A 46 -8.66 12.46 12.88
N LEU A 47 -8.89 11.15 12.99
CA LEU A 47 -10.25 10.61 13.06
C LEU A 47 -11.04 11.24 14.23
N PRO A 48 -12.36 11.45 14.10
CA PRO A 48 -13.17 12.18 15.07
C PRO A 48 -12.99 11.69 16.51
N PHE A 49 -12.87 10.38 16.72
CA PHE A 49 -12.68 9.78 18.05
C PHE A 49 -11.30 10.03 18.66
N ALA A 50 -10.28 10.32 17.84
CA ALA A 50 -8.90 10.55 18.28
C ALA A 50 -8.56 12.04 18.37
N MET A 51 -9.24 12.87 17.61
CA MET A 51 -8.92 14.29 17.42
C MET A 51 -8.85 15.08 18.74
N GLU A 52 -9.72 14.80 19.73
CA GLU A 52 -9.68 15.46 21.03
C GLU A 52 -8.35 15.21 21.79
N ASN A 53 -7.81 14.00 21.67
CA ASN A 53 -6.53 13.68 22.28
C ASN A 53 -5.36 14.28 21.49
N THR A 54 -5.43 14.27 20.17
CA THR A 54 -4.41 14.85 19.30
C THR A 54 -4.26 16.36 19.57
N LYS A 55 -5.37 17.08 19.70
CA LYS A 55 -5.37 18.53 20.01
C LYS A 55 -4.75 18.92 21.35
N LYS A 56 -4.53 17.99 22.27
CA LYS A 56 -3.78 18.25 23.51
C LYS A 56 -2.28 18.46 23.27
N TYR A 57 -1.77 17.98 22.13
CA TYR A 57 -0.35 17.99 21.80
C TYR A 57 -0.04 18.80 20.53
N TYR A 58 -1.02 18.90 19.63
CA TYR A 58 -0.91 19.60 18.35
C TYR A 58 -2.12 20.52 18.19
N GLU A 59 -1.91 21.82 18.30
CA GLU A 59 -2.95 22.83 18.03
C GLU A 59 -3.19 22.99 16.51
N ASP A 60 -2.11 22.79 15.72
CA ASP A 60 -2.11 22.88 14.27
C ASP A 60 -1.86 21.51 13.61
N THR A 61 -2.75 21.13 12.69
CA THR A 61 -2.60 19.93 11.87
C THR A 61 -1.33 19.97 11.00
N GLU A 62 -0.88 21.17 10.61
CA GLU A 62 0.34 21.33 9.82
C GLU A 62 1.59 20.91 10.59
N GLU A 63 1.69 21.29 11.87
CA GLU A 63 2.78 20.86 12.75
C GLU A 63 2.78 19.32 12.90
N LEU A 64 1.60 18.73 13.09
CA LEU A 64 1.45 17.27 13.16
C LEU A 64 1.93 16.57 11.87
N VAL A 65 1.52 17.07 10.71
CA VAL A 65 1.93 16.53 9.40
C VAL A 65 3.44 16.59 9.24
N GLN A 66 4.05 17.74 9.57
CA GLN A 66 5.49 17.90 9.46
C GLN A 66 6.28 16.99 10.39
N ASP A 67 5.81 16.81 11.63
CA ASP A 67 6.45 15.92 12.60
C ASP A 67 6.38 14.46 12.17
N ILE A 68 5.22 14.01 11.66
CA ILE A 68 5.08 12.64 11.12
C ILE A 68 6.03 12.46 9.92
N ALA A 69 6.01 13.37 8.95
CA ALA A 69 6.85 13.27 7.76
C ALA A 69 8.34 13.22 8.12
N ASN A 70 8.80 14.06 9.05
CA ASN A 70 10.18 14.06 9.54
C ASN A 70 10.55 12.73 10.21
N GLY A 71 9.63 12.14 10.99
CA GLY A 71 9.83 10.83 11.58
C GLY A 71 9.99 9.73 10.53
N TYR A 72 9.16 9.75 9.48
CA TYR A 72 9.29 8.80 8.35
C TYR A 72 10.59 8.97 7.57
N LYS A 73 11.05 10.21 7.31
CA LYS A 73 12.36 10.46 6.69
C LYS A 73 13.50 9.79 7.47
N VAL A 74 13.46 9.86 8.81
CA VAL A 74 14.46 9.18 9.67
C VAL A 74 14.39 7.66 9.52
N VAL A 75 13.20 7.06 9.54
CA VAL A 75 13.03 5.60 9.40
C VAL A 75 13.46 5.13 8.01
N ILE A 76 13.10 5.85 6.96
CA ILE A 76 13.50 5.56 5.57
C ILE A 76 15.04 5.61 5.46
N GLN A 77 15.69 6.63 6.02
CA GLN A 77 17.14 6.74 6.01
C GLN A 77 17.82 5.59 6.76
N GLN A 78 17.30 5.20 7.94
CA GLN A 78 17.83 4.05 8.68
C GLN A 78 17.72 2.73 7.92
N LEU A 79 16.59 2.51 7.22
CA LEU A 79 16.41 1.34 6.35
C LEU A 79 17.38 1.38 5.18
N TYR A 80 17.56 2.54 4.54
CA TYR A 80 18.51 2.73 3.46
C TYR A 80 19.96 2.45 3.88
N ASP A 81 20.38 2.96 5.05
CA ASP A 81 21.70 2.75 5.62
C ASP A 81 21.94 1.27 5.98
N ALA A 82 20.88 0.53 6.32
CA ALA A 82 20.92 -0.93 6.52
C ALA A 82 21.01 -1.71 5.19
N GLY A 83 20.98 -1.03 4.04
CA GLY A 83 21.06 -1.62 2.71
C GLY A 83 19.72 -1.89 2.03
N CYS A 84 18.61 -1.36 2.56
CA CYS A 84 17.30 -1.44 1.91
C CYS A 84 17.29 -0.58 0.63
N ARG A 85 16.76 -1.15 -0.46
CA ARG A 85 16.61 -0.46 -1.75
C ARG A 85 15.17 -0.51 -2.28
N CYS A 86 14.27 -1.17 -1.54
CA CYS A 86 12.84 -1.24 -1.87
C CYS A 86 11.99 -1.16 -0.61
N ILE A 87 11.19 -0.11 -0.50
CA ILE A 87 10.21 0.08 0.58
C ILE A 87 8.81 0.08 -0.02
N GLN A 88 7.87 -0.55 0.66
CA GLN A 88 6.44 -0.45 0.37
C GLN A 88 5.74 0.26 1.51
N LEU A 89 5.02 1.33 1.21
CA LEU A 89 4.07 1.96 2.10
C LEU A 89 2.77 1.16 2.09
N ASP A 90 2.33 0.68 3.24
CA ASP A 90 1.07 -0.07 3.37
C ASP A 90 -0.02 0.93 3.80
N ASP A 91 -0.90 1.28 2.86
CA ASP A 91 -1.82 2.40 3.00
C ASP A 91 -3.29 1.97 2.95
N CYS A 92 -3.87 1.69 4.12
CA CYS A 92 -5.29 1.40 4.25
C CYS A 92 -6.17 2.66 4.18
N SER A 93 -5.61 3.86 4.33
CA SER A 93 -6.36 5.11 4.35
C SER A 93 -7.09 5.36 3.01
N TRP A 94 -6.44 5.07 1.89
CA TRP A 94 -7.07 5.13 0.57
C TRP A 94 -8.15 4.06 0.40
N GLY A 95 -7.97 2.88 1.01
CA GLY A 95 -8.97 1.82 1.05
C GLY A 95 -10.25 2.25 1.79
N MET A 96 -10.13 3.07 2.82
CA MET A 96 -11.29 3.65 3.52
C MET A 96 -11.97 4.76 2.70
N LEU A 97 -11.21 5.55 1.96
CA LEU A 97 -11.73 6.65 1.14
C LEU A 97 -12.52 6.19 -0.11
N VAL A 98 -12.33 4.96 -0.58
CA VAL A 98 -13.13 4.40 -1.70
C VAL A 98 -14.44 3.79 -1.24
N ASP A 99 -14.64 3.56 0.06
CA ASP A 99 -15.86 2.97 0.60
C ASP A 99 -17.03 3.98 0.58
N GLU A 100 -18.24 3.51 0.27
CA GLU A 100 -19.45 4.34 0.30
C GLU A 100 -19.72 4.97 1.68
N LYS A 101 -19.18 4.38 2.75
CA LYS A 101 -19.27 4.84 4.13
C LYS A 101 -18.21 5.87 4.50
N ALA A 102 -17.30 6.23 3.60
CA ALA A 102 -16.25 7.21 3.87
C ALA A 102 -16.80 8.53 4.46
N PRO A 103 -17.89 9.12 3.95
CA PRO A 103 -18.46 10.34 4.54
C PRO A 103 -18.87 10.19 6.00
N LEU A 104 -19.40 9.01 6.36
CA LEU A 104 -19.80 8.72 7.75
C LEU A 104 -18.55 8.50 8.64
N PHE A 105 -17.57 7.78 8.14
CA PHE A 105 -16.34 7.46 8.87
C PHE A 105 -15.53 8.72 9.19
N PHE A 106 -15.35 9.60 8.20
CA PHE A 106 -14.64 10.87 8.37
C PHE A 106 -15.56 12.01 8.89
N GLN A 107 -16.85 11.78 9.10
CA GLN A 107 -17.86 12.76 9.53
C GLN A 107 -17.83 14.04 8.68
N THR A 108 -17.78 13.88 7.36
CA THR A 108 -17.68 14.98 6.40
C THR A 108 -18.49 14.70 5.12
N ASP A 109 -18.65 15.71 4.28
CA ASP A 109 -19.25 15.58 2.95
C ASP A 109 -18.20 15.27 1.86
N GLN A 110 -18.62 15.25 0.60
CA GLN A 110 -17.73 14.97 -0.53
C GLN A 110 -16.61 16.01 -0.69
N GLU A 111 -16.88 17.29 -0.41
CA GLU A 111 -15.85 18.32 -0.44
C GLU A 111 -14.80 18.10 0.66
N GLY A 112 -15.24 17.73 1.84
CA GLY A 112 -14.36 17.39 2.95
C GLY A 112 -13.52 16.13 2.67
N LEU A 113 -14.09 15.09 2.00
CA LEU A 113 -13.34 13.92 1.59
C LEU A 113 -12.21 14.27 0.59
N LEU A 114 -12.43 15.20 -0.34
CA LEU A 114 -11.38 15.68 -1.22
C LEU A 114 -10.24 16.37 -0.45
N LYS A 115 -10.57 17.15 0.59
CA LYS A 115 -9.55 17.75 1.48
C LYS A 115 -8.76 16.70 2.25
N VAL A 116 -9.41 15.63 2.70
CA VAL A 116 -8.75 14.48 3.35
C VAL A 116 -7.81 13.77 2.37
N GLN A 117 -8.25 13.54 1.12
CA GLN A 117 -7.39 12.95 0.07
C GLN A 117 -6.14 13.80 -0.18
N GLU A 118 -6.29 15.12 -0.35
CA GLU A 118 -5.14 16.02 -0.57
C GLU A 118 -4.20 16.05 0.65
N LEU A 119 -4.72 15.94 1.86
CA LEU A 119 -3.93 15.86 3.08
C LEU A 119 -3.13 14.56 3.13
N PHE A 120 -3.75 13.42 2.81
CA PHE A 120 -3.09 12.10 2.80
C PHE A 120 -2.02 12.02 1.69
N LEU A 121 -2.35 12.51 0.50
CA LEU A 121 -1.38 12.63 -0.58
C LEU A 121 -0.17 13.46 -0.17
N ARG A 122 -0.42 14.62 0.44
CA ARG A 122 0.62 15.56 0.84
C ARG A 122 1.58 14.95 1.86
N ILE A 123 1.06 14.29 2.90
CA ILE A 123 1.92 13.69 3.92
C ILE A 123 2.75 12.53 3.38
N ASN A 124 2.16 11.68 2.50
CA ASN A 124 2.90 10.59 1.87
C ASN A 124 4.04 11.14 1.01
N ASN A 125 3.76 12.14 0.16
CA ASN A 125 4.78 12.77 -0.68
C ASN A 125 5.87 13.47 0.14
N LEU A 126 5.48 14.20 1.19
CA LEU A 126 6.43 14.94 2.06
C LEU A 126 7.39 13.97 2.79
N ALA A 127 6.90 12.81 3.20
CA ALA A 127 7.70 11.81 3.91
C ALA A 127 8.78 11.16 3.03
N ILE A 128 8.60 11.18 1.70
CA ILE A 128 9.50 10.52 0.73
C ILE A 128 10.23 11.49 -0.19
N GLU A 129 10.03 12.81 -0.06
CA GLU A 129 10.59 13.81 -0.99
C GLU A 129 12.13 13.82 -1.03
N ASP A 130 12.78 13.57 0.12
CA ASP A 130 14.24 13.57 0.26
C ASP A 130 14.85 12.16 0.17
N LYS A 131 14.10 11.15 -0.30
CA LYS A 131 14.63 9.78 -0.40
C LYS A 131 15.84 9.70 -1.31
N PRO A 132 16.81 8.80 -1.05
CA PRO A 132 17.89 8.51 -1.98
C PRO A 132 17.38 8.14 -3.38
N GLU A 133 18.09 8.54 -4.42
CA GLU A 133 17.68 8.37 -5.82
C GLU A 133 17.51 6.88 -6.21
N ASP A 134 18.38 6.01 -5.68
CA ASP A 134 18.37 4.56 -5.93
C ASP A 134 17.41 3.79 -4.98
N LEU A 135 16.64 4.48 -4.14
CA LEU A 135 15.62 3.87 -3.30
C LEU A 135 14.26 3.85 -4.01
N THR A 136 13.77 2.66 -4.27
CA THR A 136 12.41 2.45 -4.79
C THR A 136 11.39 2.53 -3.65
N ILE A 137 10.39 3.41 -3.79
CA ILE A 137 9.24 3.49 -2.89
C ILE A 137 7.99 3.08 -3.68
N ASN A 138 7.26 2.11 -3.17
CA ASN A 138 5.97 1.67 -3.69
C ASN A 138 4.88 1.92 -2.66
N THR A 139 3.62 1.93 -3.07
CA THR A 139 2.48 1.95 -2.15
C THR A 139 1.55 0.77 -2.41
N HIS A 140 0.97 0.21 -1.36
CA HIS A 140 -0.10 -0.78 -1.43
C HIS A 140 -1.38 -0.19 -0.86
N VAL A 141 -2.41 -0.13 -1.68
CA VAL A 141 -3.75 0.29 -1.23
C VAL A 141 -4.49 -0.92 -0.70
N CYS A 142 -4.44 -1.07 0.63
CA CYS A 142 -5.07 -2.18 1.33
C CYS A 142 -6.52 -1.86 1.70
N ARG A 143 -7.41 -2.82 1.51
CA ARG A 143 -8.81 -2.74 1.97
C ARG A 143 -9.08 -3.55 3.24
N GLY A 144 -8.03 -3.93 3.94
CA GLY A 144 -8.08 -4.78 5.11
C GLY A 144 -7.85 -6.26 4.78
N ASN A 145 -7.08 -6.92 5.65
CA ASN A 145 -6.73 -8.32 5.49
C ASN A 145 -6.59 -9.00 6.85
N PHE A 146 -7.70 -9.16 7.56
CA PHE A 146 -7.74 -9.78 8.86
C PHE A 146 -8.48 -11.12 8.79
N HIS A 147 -7.77 -12.23 9.01
CA HIS A 147 -8.32 -13.59 9.07
C HIS A 147 -9.28 -13.90 7.91
N SER A 148 -8.83 -13.64 6.68
CA SER A 148 -9.59 -13.81 5.43
C SER A 148 -10.80 -12.88 5.27
N THR A 149 -10.83 -11.74 5.96
CA THR A 149 -11.85 -10.71 5.80
C THR A 149 -11.25 -9.40 5.29
N TYR A 150 -12.09 -8.50 4.85
CA TYR A 150 -11.72 -7.12 4.47
C TYR A 150 -12.57 -6.12 5.29
N ALA A 151 -12.11 -4.88 5.38
CA ALA A 151 -12.76 -3.81 6.14
C ALA A 151 -13.56 -2.85 5.24
N SER A 152 -13.14 -2.64 4.00
CA SER A 152 -13.74 -1.69 3.08
C SER A 152 -13.90 -2.25 1.67
N SER A 153 -14.82 -1.66 0.90
CA SER A 153 -15.08 -2.01 -0.50
C SER A 153 -15.39 -0.75 -1.30
N GLY A 154 -15.07 -0.74 -2.59
CA GLY A 154 -15.32 0.37 -3.49
C GLY A 154 -14.33 0.40 -4.64
N ALA A 155 -14.75 0.96 -5.78
CA ALA A 155 -13.90 1.17 -6.93
C ALA A 155 -12.92 2.32 -6.67
N TYR A 156 -11.76 2.30 -7.35
CA TYR A 156 -10.73 3.34 -7.20
C TYR A 156 -11.11 4.70 -7.81
N ASP A 157 -12.25 4.80 -8.50
CA ASP A 157 -12.73 6.04 -9.15
C ASP A 157 -12.74 7.23 -8.21
N ALA A 158 -13.12 7.02 -6.95
CA ALA A 158 -13.23 8.08 -5.95
C ALA A 158 -11.88 8.75 -5.62
N VAL A 159 -10.77 8.05 -5.79
CA VAL A 159 -9.42 8.50 -5.38
C VAL A 159 -8.43 8.61 -6.53
N ALA A 160 -8.74 8.07 -7.72
CA ALA A 160 -7.80 7.91 -8.81
C ALA A 160 -7.10 9.20 -9.23
N LYS A 161 -7.84 10.30 -9.37
CA LYS A 161 -7.31 11.61 -9.79
C LYS A 161 -6.36 12.25 -8.76
N THR A 162 -6.51 11.89 -7.50
CA THR A 162 -5.62 12.37 -6.44
C THR A 162 -4.45 11.41 -6.28
N LEU A 163 -4.75 10.13 -6.04
CA LEU A 163 -3.75 9.11 -5.76
C LEU A 163 -2.85 8.82 -6.98
N PHE A 164 -3.44 8.31 -8.06
CA PHE A 164 -2.68 7.78 -9.19
C PHE A 164 -1.96 8.85 -10.02
N ALA A 165 -2.54 10.05 -10.08
CA ALA A 165 -1.96 11.14 -10.84
C ALA A 165 -0.86 11.90 -10.09
N LYS A 166 -0.82 11.86 -8.74
CA LYS A 166 -0.03 12.82 -7.96
C LYS A 166 0.90 12.21 -6.91
N GLU A 167 0.73 10.94 -6.50
CA GLU A 167 1.62 10.35 -5.50
C GLU A 167 2.98 10.00 -6.11
N ASN A 168 4.08 10.36 -5.41
CA ASN A 168 5.46 10.25 -5.92
C ASN A 168 6.09 8.87 -5.68
N VAL A 169 5.32 7.81 -5.88
CA VAL A 169 5.78 6.43 -5.77
C VAL A 169 6.16 5.84 -7.14
N HIS A 170 6.89 4.71 -7.16
CA HIS A 170 7.31 4.03 -8.39
C HIS A 170 6.29 2.99 -8.85
N ALA A 171 5.54 2.40 -7.91
CA ALA A 171 4.51 1.41 -8.25
C ALA A 171 3.35 1.44 -7.26
N TYR A 172 2.17 1.11 -7.78
CA TYR A 172 0.95 0.87 -7.03
C TYR A 172 0.67 -0.63 -6.96
N PHE A 173 0.53 -1.18 -5.76
CA PHE A 173 0.03 -2.53 -5.51
C PHE A 173 -1.46 -2.44 -5.17
N LEU A 174 -2.31 -2.88 -6.09
CA LEU A 174 -3.75 -2.63 -6.03
C LEU A 174 -4.54 -3.94 -5.96
N GLU A 175 -5.53 -3.99 -5.08
CA GLU A 175 -6.43 -5.13 -4.95
C GLU A 175 -7.47 -5.13 -6.06
N PHE A 176 -7.50 -6.20 -6.86
CA PHE A 176 -8.47 -6.45 -7.92
C PHE A 176 -8.93 -7.93 -7.95
N ASP A 177 -8.88 -8.62 -6.82
CA ASP A 177 -9.15 -10.06 -6.71
C ASP A 177 -10.64 -10.42 -6.83
N ASP A 178 -11.54 -9.47 -6.58
CA ASP A 178 -12.98 -9.67 -6.75
C ASP A 178 -13.73 -8.38 -7.17
N ALA A 179 -15.06 -8.49 -7.29
CA ALA A 179 -15.92 -7.40 -7.77
C ALA A 179 -15.98 -6.18 -6.84
N ARG A 180 -15.59 -6.30 -5.56
CA ARG A 180 -15.60 -5.17 -4.60
C ARG A 180 -14.66 -4.03 -5.02
N SER A 181 -13.66 -4.33 -5.83
CA SER A 181 -12.64 -3.36 -6.28
C SER A 181 -13.03 -2.58 -7.54
N GLY A 182 -14.16 -2.90 -8.18
CA GLY A 182 -14.57 -2.29 -9.43
C GLY A 182 -13.76 -2.76 -10.65
N GLY A 183 -13.80 -1.98 -11.72
CA GLY A 183 -13.07 -2.20 -12.96
C GLY A 183 -11.70 -1.53 -13.00
N PHE A 184 -11.05 -1.57 -14.17
CA PHE A 184 -9.71 -1.02 -14.39
C PHE A 184 -9.69 0.41 -14.94
N GLU A 185 -10.85 1.01 -15.24
CA GLU A 185 -10.95 2.35 -15.80
C GLU A 185 -10.20 3.42 -14.99
N PRO A 186 -10.16 3.37 -13.66
CA PRO A 186 -9.40 4.33 -12.85
C PRO A 186 -7.90 4.34 -13.15
N LEU A 187 -7.34 3.25 -13.68
CA LEU A 187 -5.92 3.13 -14.02
C LEU A 187 -5.47 4.10 -15.13
N LYS A 188 -6.41 4.67 -15.91
CA LYS A 188 -6.10 5.73 -16.90
C LYS A 188 -5.48 6.99 -16.26
N GLU A 189 -5.65 7.19 -14.95
CA GLU A 189 -5.06 8.31 -14.20
C GLU A 189 -3.62 8.03 -13.73
N VAL A 190 -3.12 6.79 -13.90
CA VAL A 190 -1.73 6.43 -13.56
C VAL A 190 -0.79 7.06 -14.58
N THR A 191 0.22 7.78 -14.08
CA THR A 191 1.22 8.41 -14.96
C THR A 191 2.15 7.37 -15.60
N PRO A 192 2.64 7.59 -16.84
CA PRO A 192 3.35 6.59 -17.64
C PRO A 192 4.69 6.09 -17.03
N ASP A 193 5.24 6.82 -16.06
CA ASP A 193 6.48 6.50 -15.35
C ASP A 193 6.31 5.45 -14.25
N LYS A 194 5.06 5.08 -13.92
CA LYS A 194 4.74 4.20 -12.80
C LYS A 194 4.36 2.80 -13.26
N LYS A 195 4.62 1.84 -12.39
CA LYS A 195 4.12 0.47 -12.55
C LYS A 195 2.83 0.26 -11.74
N VAL A 196 2.00 -0.66 -12.23
CA VAL A 196 0.80 -1.14 -11.54
C VAL A 196 0.92 -2.63 -11.32
N VAL A 197 0.93 -3.04 -10.06
CA VAL A 197 0.95 -4.44 -9.65
C VAL A 197 -0.49 -4.87 -9.36
N LEU A 198 -1.03 -5.68 -10.27
CA LEU A 198 -2.41 -6.15 -10.21
C LEU A 198 -2.53 -7.30 -9.19
N GLY A 199 -3.17 -7.05 -8.09
CA GLY A 199 -3.50 -8.03 -7.07
C GLY A 199 -4.73 -8.85 -7.48
N LEU A 200 -4.58 -9.78 -8.42
CA LEU A 200 -5.67 -10.56 -9.01
C LEU A 200 -5.91 -11.90 -8.32
N VAL A 201 -4.98 -12.34 -7.50
CA VAL A 201 -5.07 -13.63 -6.78
C VAL A 201 -5.41 -13.38 -5.33
N THR A 202 -6.58 -13.85 -4.89
CA THR A 202 -7.02 -13.60 -3.50
C THR A 202 -6.20 -14.37 -2.48
N THR A 203 -5.89 -13.73 -1.36
CA THR A 203 -5.31 -14.39 -0.18
C THR A 203 -6.35 -14.74 0.88
N LYS A 204 -7.64 -14.55 0.58
CA LYS A 204 -8.75 -14.74 1.51
C LYS A 204 -9.45 -16.08 1.35
N SER A 205 -9.16 -16.84 0.28
CA SER A 205 -9.75 -18.13 -0.04
C SER A 205 -8.70 -19.08 -0.59
N ALA A 206 -8.78 -20.34 -0.19
CA ALA A 206 -7.92 -21.43 -0.69
C ALA A 206 -8.15 -21.78 -2.17
N LYS A 207 -9.35 -21.46 -2.71
CA LYS A 207 -9.67 -21.75 -4.11
C LYS A 207 -8.68 -21.07 -5.04
N LEU A 208 -8.02 -21.85 -5.90
CA LEU A 208 -7.18 -21.31 -6.95
C LEU A 208 -8.03 -20.61 -8.01
N GLU A 209 -7.54 -19.49 -8.48
CA GLU A 209 -8.09 -18.78 -9.62
C GLU A 209 -7.85 -19.58 -10.91
N ASP A 210 -8.74 -19.40 -11.87
CA ASP A 210 -8.55 -19.92 -13.22
C ASP A 210 -7.50 -19.06 -13.95
N LYS A 211 -6.45 -19.72 -14.45
CA LYS A 211 -5.28 -19.10 -15.09
C LYS A 211 -5.69 -18.21 -16.28
N GLU A 212 -6.53 -18.71 -17.16
CA GLU A 212 -6.98 -18.00 -18.37
C GLU A 212 -7.81 -16.76 -17.99
N THR A 213 -8.61 -16.88 -16.94
CA THR A 213 -9.38 -15.74 -16.40
C THR A 213 -8.45 -14.64 -15.89
N VAL A 214 -7.38 -14.98 -15.15
CA VAL A 214 -6.40 -13.98 -14.67
C VAL A 214 -5.68 -13.33 -15.85
N ILE A 215 -5.24 -14.11 -16.84
CA ILE A 215 -4.59 -13.59 -18.06
C ILE A 215 -5.53 -12.66 -18.83
N ALA A 216 -6.81 -13.01 -18.97
CA ALA A 216 -7.79 -12.15 -19.61
C ALA A 216 -7.95 -10.81 -18.89
N ARG A 217 -7.94 -10.81 -17.54
CA ARG A 217 -8.00 -9.58 -16.74
C ARG A 217 -6.73 -8.74 -16.85
N ILE A 218 -5.55 -9.33 -16.96
CA ILE A 218 -4.32 -8.59 -17.26
C ILE A 218 -4.43 -7.90 -18.63
N LYS A 219 -4.95 -8.59 -19.65
CA LYS A 219 -5.20 -8.01 -20.98
C LYS A 219 -6.25 -6.90 -20.95
N GLU A 220 -7.27 -6.99 -20.12
CA GLU A 220 -8.23 -5.91 -19.88
C GLU A 220 -7.54 -4.68 -19.27
N ALA A 221 -6.75 -4.85 -18.22
CA ALA A 221 -5.99 -3.77 -17.59
C ALA A 221 -5.00 -3.10 -18.54
N SER A 222 -4.44 -3.87 -19.51
CA SER A 222 -3.50 -3.35 -20.50
C SER A 222 -4.10 -2.35 -21.51
N GLN A 223 -5.43 -2.17 -21.49
CA GLN A 223 -6.10 -1.11 -22.25
C GLN A 223 -5.91 0.28 -21.60
N TYR A 224 -5.51 0.34 -20.34
CA TYR A 224 -5.34 1.56 -19.55
C TYR A 224 -3.88 1.85 -19.20
N VAL A 225 -3.08 0.81 -18.96
CA VAL A 225 -1.65 0.89 -18.61
C VAL A 225 -0.88 -0.05 -19.53
N PRO A 226 0.20 0.39 -20.20
CA PRO A 226 1.01 -0.48 -21.06
C PRO A 226 1.43 -1.77 -20.35
N LEU A 227 1.42 -2.91 -21.09
CA LEU A 227 1.69 -4.22 -20.50
C LEU A 227 3.05 -4.31 -19.81
N GLU A 228 4.06 -3.61 -20.32
CA GLU A 228 5.40 -3.50 -19.72
C GLU A 228 5.42 -2.77 -18.37
N ASN A 229 4.37 -2.00 -18.06
CA ASN A 229 4.17 -1.33 -16.78
C ASN A 229 3.20 -2.08 -15.86
N LEU A 230 2.64 -3.21 -16.31
CA LEU A 230 1.81 -4.08 -15.48
C LEU A 230 2.65 -5.19 -14.86
N CYS A 231 2.29 -5.58 -13.65
CA CYS A 231 2.83 -6.73 -12.94
C CYS A 231 1.68 -7.49 -12.28
N LEU A 232 1.94 -8.71 -11.80
CA LEU A 232 0.96 -9.54 -11.10
C LEU A 232 1.41 -9.84 -9.68
N SER A 233 0.48 -9.83 -8.73
CA SER A 233 0.72 -10.29 -7.35
C SER A 233 -0.54 -10.93 -6.75
N PRO A 234 -0.41 -11.59 -5.59
CA PRO A 234 -1.55 -11.76 -4.69
C PRO A 234 -2.12 -10.39 -4.30
N GLN A 235 -3.39 -10.35 -3.94
CA GLN A 235 -4.11 -9.10 -3.62
C GLN A 235 -3.54 -8.39 -2.39
N CYS A 236 -3.07 -9.15 -1.39
CA CYS A 236 -2.41 -8.67 -0.17
C CYS A 236 -1.49 -9.78 0.35
N GLY A 237 -0.95 -9.67 1.58
CA GLY A 237 -0.24 -10.76 2.25
C GLY A 237 -1.16 -11.90 2.68
N PHE A 238 -0.58 -13.05 3.05
CA PHE A 238 -1.30 -14.21 3.58
C PHE A 238 -1.46 -14.16 5.11
N ALA A 239 -0.70 -13.30 5.78
CA ALA A 239 -0.76 -13.10 7.23
C ALA A 239 -0.40 -11.65 7.56
N SER A 240 -1.41 -10.78 7.65
CA SER A 240 -1.23 -9.37 8.06
C SER A 240 -1.13 -9.21 9.57
N CYS A 241 -1.38 -10.28 10.33
CA CYS A 241 -1.20 -10.38 11.79
C CYS A 241 -0.90 -11.84 12.16
N GLU A 242 -0.56 -12.11 13.42
CA GLU A 242 -0.15 -13.44 13.89
C GLU A 242 -1.17 -14.57 13.63
N ILE A 243 -2.47 -14.25 13.61
CA ILE A 243 -3.51 -15.24 13.33
C ILE A 243 -3.50 -15.71 11.86
N GLY A 244 -2.98 -14.87 10.92
CA GLY A 244 -2.97 -15.19 9.49
C GLY A 244 -4.36 -15.28 8.85
N ASN A 245 -4.38 -15.61 7.56
CA ASN A 245 -5.59 -15.95 6.82
C ASN A 245 -5.95 -17.43 6.95
N LYS A 246 -7.17 -17.79 6.55
CA LYS A 246 -7.70 -19.18 6.64
C LYS A 246 -7.22 -20.05 5.47
N LEU A 247 -5.93 -20.01 5.20
CA LEU A 247 -5.26 -20.83 4.20
C LEU A 247 -4.16 -21.65 4.87
N THR A 248 -3.92 -22.86 4.39
CA THR A 248 -2.75 -23.65 4.77
C THR A 248 -1.50 -23.12 4.05
N GLU A 249 -0.33 -23.56 4.50
CA GLU A 249 0.93 -23.24 3.85
C GLU A 249 0.98 -23.78 2.41
N GLU A 250 0.49 -25.00 2.18
CA GLU A 250 0.42 -25.61 0.85
C GLU A 250 -0.49 -24.80 -0.09
N GLU A 251 -1.62 -24.31 0.40
CA GLU A 251 -2.54 -23.46 -0.37
C GLU A 251 -1.92 -22.11 -0.70
N GLN A 252 -1.18 -21.51 0.22
CA GLN A 252 -0.39 -20.32 -0.04
C GLN A 252 0.63 -20.56 -1.15
N TRP A 253 1.42 -21.63 -1.05
CA TRP A 253 2.43 -21.96 -2.07
C TRP A 253 1.81 -22.27 -3.43
N ALA A 254 0.64 -22.90 -3.47
CA ALA A 254 -0.08 -23.13 -4.71
C ALA A 254 -0.47 -21.81 -5.39
N LYS A 255 -0.93 -20.79 -4.63
CA LYS A 255 -1.25 -19.48 -5.17
C LYS A 255 -0.02 -18.70 -5.65
N VAL A 256 1.07 -18.73 -4.90
CA VAL A 256 2.34 -18.09 -5.31
C VAL A 256 2.87 -18.74 -6.59
N LYS A 257 2.78 -20.09 -6.69
CA LYS A 257 3.15 -20.81 -7.91
C LYS A 257 2.29 -20.40 -9.10
N LEU A 258 0.97 -20.28 -8.92
CA LEU A 258 0.06 -19.80 -9.98
C LEU A 258 0.43 -18.40 -10.46
N VAL A 259 0.73 -17.46 -9.54
CA VAL A 259 1.21 -16.11 -9.90
C VAL A 259 2.47 -16.18 -10.75
N LYS A 260 3.44 -17.01 -10.35
CA LYS A 260 4.70 -17.19 -11.10
C LYS A 260 4.45 -17.75 -12.51
N GLU A 261 3.65 -18.82 -12.63
CA GLU A 261 3.33 -19.46 -13.92
C GLU A 261 2.62 -18.48 -14.88
N ILE A 262 1.73 -17.64 -14.37
CA ILE A 262 1.05 -16.60 -15.16
C ILE A 262 2.05 -15.53 -15.58
N ALA A 263 2.91 -15.07 -14.67
CA ALA A 263 3.90 -14.06 -14.97
C ALA A 263 4.89 -14.53 -16.05
N GLU A 264 5.35 -15.77 -15.97
CA GLU A 264 6.22 -16.38 -17.00
C GLU A 264 5.53 -16.49 -18.36
N GLU A 265 4.22 -16.72 -18.42
CA GLU A 265 3.47 -16.80 -19.67
C GLU A 265 3.21 -15.41 -20.28
N VAL A 266 2.96 -14.40 -19.45
CA VAL A 266 2.55 -13.06 -19.94
C VAL A 266 3.76 -12.19 -20.28
N TRP A 267 4.85 -12.28 -19.53
CA TRP A 267 6.03 -11.40 -19.66
C TRP A 267 7.35 -12.13 -19.93
N GLY A 268 7.38 -13.49 -19.91
CA GLY A 268 8.57 -14.34 -20.07
C GLY A 268 9.07 -14.51 -21.51
#